data_09f959077674dd354877136d95d421a9
#
_entry.id   09f959077674dd354877136d95d421a9
#
_cell.length_a   1.000
_cell.length_b   1.000
_cell.length_c   1.000
_cell.angle_alpha   90.00
_cell.angle_beta   90.00
_cell.angle_gamma   90.00
#
_symmetry.space_group_name_H-M   'P 1'
#
loop_
_entity.id
_entity.type
_entity.pdbx_description
1 polymer ?
#
loop_
_entity_poly.entity_id
_entity_poly.type
_entity_poly.pdbx_seq_one_letter_code
_entity_poly.pdbx_strand_id
1 'polypeptide(L)'
;MWAVAPAVGLAASGQEPVRIGLVREASAGPLYIAVAAGYFRAEGLDPQVKFLQSDASVSAAVASGQLDIGMASVSAAFYRYAAAHHLKIIASRDSDQTGFPMYAILFGRKAREAGHTGVRGLTHVRLGVADADAGSTYGVFGIASRFGLDFGSIRLVELTSRPRELEALARGEIDAALLPFATAIDSTHTGDTLLRLSDFTLWQQGVVFATPGNITGRRDRVERFMRAYQRGTADYQLNFLHYDDAGDFIPGPQYDRYLDVIARQAHVTAARLIRTKTYCDRRANLDAGDIEKQVKFWQRQGRLDPGVVAADLLDLSFIGDEASAPQ
;
A
#
# COMPACT_ATOMS: atom_id res chain seq x y z
N MET A 1 -62.45 30.14 7.59
CA MET A 1 -61.50 29.14 8.17
C MET A 1 -60.50 28.80 7.07
N TRP A 2 -59.32 29.35 7.17
CA TRP A 2 -58.21 29.02 6.23
C TRP A 2 -57.31 27.99 6.91
N ALA A 3 -57.24 26.80 6.31
CA ALA A 3 -56.37 25.75 6.81
C ALA A 3 -54.92 26.06 6.38
N VAL A 4 -54.06 26.30 7.35
CA VAL A 4 -52.59 26.38 7.15
C VAL A 4 -52.06 24.96 7.07
N ALA A 5 -51.55 24.55 5.90
CA ALA A 5 -50.82 23.32 5.72
C ALA A 5 -49.46 23.42 6.42
N PRO A 6 -48.99 22.37 7.15
CA PRO A 6 -47.68 22.40 7.74
C PRO A 6 -46.62 22.32 6.65
N ALA A 7 -45.67 23.27 6.66
CA ALA A 7 -44.48 23.21 5.85
C ALA A 7 -43.64 22.00 6.29
N VAL A 8 -43.54 21.00 5.43
CA VAL A 8 -42.59 19.90 5.61
C VAL A 8 -41.20 20.51 5.44
N GLY A 9 -40.55 20.76 6.56
CA GLY A 9 -39.15 21.17 6.56
C GLY A 9 -38.30 20.09 5.86
N LEU A 10 -37.76 20.42 4.71
CA LEU A 10 -36.63 19.66 4.14
C LEU A 10 -35.50 19.71 5.18
N ALA A 11 -35.33 18.63 5.91
CA ALA A 11 -34.11 18.41 6.70
C ALA A 11 -32.96 18.52 5.71
N ALA A 12 -32.10 19.50 5.90
CA ALA A 12 -30.80 19.55 5.20
C ALA A 12 -30.10 18.20 5.50
N SER A 13 -30.00 17.34 4.51
CA SER A 13 -29.30 16.06 4.62
C SER A 13 -27.81 16.39 4.79
N GLY A 14 -27.37 16.62 6.03
CA GLY A 14 -25.97 16.75 6.37
C GLY A 14 -25.25 15.49 5.92
N GLN A 15 -24.14 15.64 5.21
CA GLN A 15 -23.30 14.50 4.82
C GLN A 15 -22.82 13.78 6.08
N GLU A 16 -22.86 12.45 6.06
CA GLU A 16 -22.42 11.65 7.19
C GLU A 16 -20.88 11.63 7.25
N PRO A 17 -20.24 12.02 8.38
CA PRO A 17 -18.78 12.03 8.45
C PRO A 17 -18.22 10.61 8.40
N VAL A 18 -17.15 10.42 7.61
CA VAL A 18 -16.32 9.22 7.60
C VAL A 18 -14.87 9.61 7.88
N ARG A 19 -14.33 9.13 9.01
CA ARG A 19 -12.97 9.44 9.47
C ARG A 19 -12.00 8.41 8.90
N ILE A 20 -11.10 8.85 8.02
CA ILE A 20 -10.16 8.01 7.28
C ILE A 20 -8.75 8.33 7.75
N GLY A 21 -8.00 7.32 8.20
CA GLY A 21 -6.61 7.49 8.63
C GLY A 21 -5.62 6.81 7.73
N LEU A 22 -4.49 7.47 7.48
CA LEU A 22 -3.37 6.94 6.71
C LEU A 22 -2.07 7.68 7.04
N VAL A 23 -0.94 7.08 6.64
CA VAL A 23 0.32 7.82 6.53
C VAL A 23 0.29 8.63 5.24
N ARG A 24 0.89 9.83 5.25
CA ARG A 24 0.95 10.69 4.07
C ARG A 24 1.90 10.12 3.03
N GLU A 25 1.38 9.61 1.92
CA GLU A 25 2.16 8.99 0.87
C GLU A 25 1.47 9.04 -0.49
N ALA A 26 2.24 8.89 -1.58
CA ALA A 26 1.73 8.99 -2.95
C ALA A 26 0.87 7.78 -3.35
N SER A 27 1.09 6.62 -2.73
CA SER A 27 0.30 5.40 -2.96
C SER A 27 -1.16 5.52 -2.55
N ALA A 28 -1.51 6.53 -1.73
CA ALA A 28 -2.90 6.88 -1.43
C ALA A 28 -3.58 7.73 -2.51
N GLY A 29 -2.96 7.88 -3.68
CA GLY A 29 -3.49 8.64 -4.83
C GLY A 29 -4.96 8.37 -5.14
N PRO A 30 -5.43 7.12 -5.21
CA PRO A 30 -6.86 6.81 -5.41
C PRO A 30 -7.79 7.47 -4.40
N LEU A 31 -7.43 7.48 -3.11
CA LEU A 31 -8.21 8.18 -2.08
C LEU A 31 -8.24 9.69 -2.31
N TYR A 32 -7.08 10.29 -2.63
CA TYR A 32 -7.00 11.73 -2.88
C TYR A 32 -7.83 12.15 -4.09
N ILE A 33 -7.84 11.34 -5.14
CA ILE A 33 -8.71 11.51 -6.31
C ILE A 33 -10.18 11.42 -5.90
N ALA A 34 -10.58 10.37 -5.16
CA ALA A 34 -11.97 10.19 -4.73
C ALA A 34 -12.49 11.38 -3.92
N VAL A 35 -11.66 11.95 -3.04
CA VAL A 35 -12.00 13.16 -2.28
C VAL A 35 -12.12 14.38 -3.21
N ALA A 36 -11.12 14.62 -4.07
CA ALA A 36 -11.06 15.79 -4.95
C ALA A 36 -12.13 15.77 -6.06
N ALA A 37 -12.51 14.59 -6.54
CA ALA A 37 -13.57 14.38 -7.50
C ALA A 37 -14.99 14.44 -6.88
N GLY A 38 -15.08 14.49 -5.55
CA GLY A 38 -16.36 14.58 -4.85
C GLY A 38 -17.14 13.26 -4.76
N TYR A 39 -16.48 12.10 -4.98
CA TYR A 39 -17.15 10.81 -4.99
C TYR A 39 -17.75 10.45 -3.63
N PHE A 40 -17.07 10.78 -2.53
CA PHE A 40 -17.62 10.62 -1.19
C PHE A 40 -18.88 11.46 -0.98
N ARG A 41 -18.89 12.71 -1.45
CA ARG A 41 -20.06 13.58 -1.34
C ARG A 41 -21.24 13.06 -2.15
N ALA A 42 -20.97 12.48 -3.33
CA ALA A 42 -21.99 11.84 -4.16
C ALA A 42 -22.63 10.63 -3.47
N GLU A 43 -21.89 9.97 -2.57
CA GLU A 43 -22.38 8.89 -1.71
C GLU A 43 -22.95 9.39 -0.37
N GLY A 44 -23.14 10.72 -0.20
CA GLY A 44 -23.67 11.29 1.04
C GLY A 44 -22.68 11.27 2.22
N LEU A 45 -21.38 11.14 1.95
CA LEU A 45 -20.33 11.10 2.95
C LEU A 45 -19.49 12.38 2.96
N ASP A 46 -19.10 12.83 4.19
CA ASP A 46 -18.09 13.86 4.41
C ASP A 46 -16.75 13.20 4.78
N PRO A 47 -15.77 13.09 3.85
CA PRO A 47 -14.51 12.42 4.10
C PRO A 47 -13.58 13.28 4.97
N GLN A 48 -13.35 12.86 6.21
CA GLN A 48 -12.42 13.49 7.14
C GLN A 48 -11.07 12.74 7.13
N VAL A 49 -10.17 13.13 6.23
CA VAL A 49 -8.85 12.49 6.08
C VAL A 49 -7.91 12.99 7.17
N LYS A 50 -7.32 12.06 7.95
CA LYS A 50 -6.33 12.33 8.99
C LYS A 50 -5.02 11.64 8.67
N PHE A 51 -3.93 12.43 8.64
CA PHE A 51 -2.59 11.92 8.45
C PHE A 51 -1.94 11.62 9.80
N LEU A 52 -1.43 10.39 9.95
CA LEU A 52 -0.75 9.91 11.15
C LEU A 52 0.73 9.65 10.86
N GLN A 53 1.52 9.46 11.91
CA GLN A 53 2.98 9.33 11.81
C GLN A 53 3.45 7.96 11.32
N SER A 54 2.62 6.91 11.53
CA SER A 54 2.97 5.52 11.19
C SER A 54 1.73 4.65 10.96
N ASP A 55 1.91 3.54 10.26
CA ASP A 55 0.86 2.51 10.06
C ASP A 55 0.37 1.94 11.41
N ALA A 56 1.26 1.82 12.39
CA ALA A 56 0.89 1.40 13.74
C ALA A 56 -0.07 2.40 14.41
N SER A 57 0.19 3.72 14.25
CA SER A 57 -0.71 4.76 14.76
C SER A 57 -2.07 4.74 14.06
N VAL A 58 -2.11 4.45 12.74
CA VAL A 58 -3.36 4.28 11.99
C VAL A 58 -4.14 3.10 12.54
N SER A 59 -3.50 1.95 12.71
CA SER A 59 -4.14 0.74 13.23
C SER A 59 -4.71 0.95 14.64
N ALA A 60 -3.95 1.62 15.51
CA ALA A 60 -4.39 1.96 16.88
C ALA A 60 -5.59 2.91 16.89
N ALA A 61 -5.59 3.93 16.03
CA ALA A 61 -6.70 4.89 15.94
C ALA A 61 -7.99 4.25 15.38
N VAL A 62 -7.88 3.27 14.49
CA VAL A 62 -9.05 2.48 14.02
C VAL A 62 -9.54 1.56 15.11
N ALA A 63 -8.66 0.80 15.76
CA ALA A 63 -9.04 -0.13 16.83
C ALA A 63 -9.73 0.57 18.01
N SER A 64 -9.30 1.80 18.36
CA SER A 64 -9.90 2.61 19.42
C SER A 64 -11.18 3.34 19.01
N GLY A 65 -11.62 3.26 17.74
CA GLY A 65 -12.79 3.95 17.22
C GLY A 65 -12.59 5.47 16.98
N GLN A 66 -11.35 5.97 17.07
CA GLN A 66 -11.02 7.36 16.68
C GLN A 66 -11.14 7.56 15.15
N LEU A 67 -10.91 6.51 14.40
CA LEU A 67 -11.07 6.45 12.94
C LEU A 67 -12.08 5.36 12.58
N ASP A 68 -12.78 5.56 11.46
CA ASP A 68 -13.75 4.59 10.94
C ASP A 68 -13.07 3.61 9.96
N ILE A 69 -12.15 4.11 9.16
CA ILE A 69 -11.40 3.37 8.14
C ILE A 69 -9.92 3.69 8.28
N GLY A 70 -9.08 2.67 8.17
CA GLY A 70 -7.63 2.80 8.09
C GLY A 70 -7.07 2.35 6.74
N MET A 71 -5.99 2.97 6.32
CA MET A 71 -5.18 2.54 5.18
C MET A 71 -3.74 2.43 5.64
N ALA A 72 -3.14 1.25 5.52
CA ALA A 72 -1.79 0.96 6.00
C ALA A 72 -1.06 -0.03 5.12
N SER A 73 0.27 -0.06 5.23
CA SER A 73 1.09 -1.13 4.66
C SER A 73 1.01 -2.38 5.53
N VAL A 74 0.99 -3.56 4.91
CA VAL A 74 1.04 -4.82 5.63
C VAL A 74 2.46 -5.14 6.09
N SER A 75 2.57 -5.73 7.28
CA SER A 75 3.81 -6.11 7.92
C SER A 75 3.54 -7.16 9.00
N ALA A 76 4.56 -7.78 9.56
CA ALA A 76 4.37 -8.66 10.71
C ALA A 76 3.67 -7.91 11.87
N ALA A 77 4.06 -6.66 12.12
CA ALA A 77 3.46 -5.82 13.15
C ALA A 77 1.98 -5.52 12.88
N PHE A 78 1.63 -5.22 11.61
CA PHE A 78 0.24 -5.02 11.22
C PHE A 78 -0.60 -6.27 11.48
N TYR A 79 -0.15 -7.45 11.04
CA TYR A 79 -0.90 -8.70 11.23
C TYR A 79 -1.06 -9.07 12.71
N ARG A 80 -0.01 -8.89 13.53
CA ARG A 80 -0.11 -9.09 15.00
C ARG A 80 -1.18 -8.19 15.60
N TYR A 81 -1.13 -6.90 15.24
CA TYR A 81 -2.06 -5.92 15.76
C TYR A 81 -3.50 -6.16 15.30
N ALA A 82 -3.67 -6.46 14.00
CA ALA A 82 -4.97 -6.75 13.42
C ALA A 82 -5.62 -8.00 14.06
N ALA A 83 -4.85 -9.07 14.28
CA ALA A 83 -5.34 -10.26 14.96
C ALA A 83 -5.76 -9.97 16.41
N ALA A 84 -4.92 -9.26 17.18
CA ALA A 84 -5.19 -8.94 18.58
C ALA A 84 -6.41 -8.02 18.77
N HIS A 85 -6.71 -7.17 17.80
CA HIS A 85 -7.81 -6.19 17.84
C HIS A 85 -8.96 -6.51 16.87
N HIS A 86 -8.96 -7.71 16.27
CA HIS A 86 -9.98 -8.19 15.34
C HIS A 86 -10.22 -7.26 14.14
N LEU A 87 -9.21 -6.51 13.69
CA LEU A 87 -9.34 -5.66 12.51
C LEU A 87 -9.57 -6.53 11.27
N LYS A 88 -10.39 -6.04 10.35
CA LYS A 88 -10.70 -6.71 9.08
C LYS A 88 -10.17 -5.91 7.90
N ILE A 89 -9.37 -6.54 7.07
CA ILE A 89 -8.97 -6.03 5.76
C ILE A 89 -10.18 -6.16 4.83
N ILE A 90 -10.59 -5.06 4.21
CA ILE A 90 -11.79 -5.00 3.37
C ILE A 90 -11.51 -4.71 1.90
N ALA A 91 -10.29 -4.23 1.57
CA ALA A 91 -9.88 -3.93 0.20
C ALA A 91 -8.37 -3.77 0.06
N SER A 92 -7.89 -3.76 -1.18
CA SER A 92 -6.53 -3.36 -1.54
C SER A 92 -6.40 -1.82 -1.54
N ARG A 93 -5.25 -1.30 -1.11
CA ARG A 93 -4.81 0.06 -1.36
C ARG A 93 -3.85 0.08 -2.56
N ASP A 94 -2.81 -0.72 -2.51
CA ASP A 94 -1.77 -0.84 -3.53
C ASP A 94 -1.07 -2.20 -3.45
N SER A 95 -0.35 -2.56 -4.53
CA SER A 95 0.49 -3.75 -4.59
C SER A 95 1.75 -3.51 -5.41
N ASP A 96 2.81 -4.27 -5.13
CA ASP A 96 4.02 -4.28 -5.95
C ASP A 96 3.76 -5.13 -7.20
N GLN A 97 3.82 -4.49 -8.37
CA GLN A 97 3.45 -5.08 -9.65
C GLN A 97 4.52 -4.79 -10.70
N THR A 98 4.67 -5.70 -11.67
CA THR A 98 5.58 -5.51 -12.81
C THR A 98 5.30 -4.17 -13.50
N GLY A 99 6.35 -3.37 -13.67
CA GLY A 99 6.25 -2.01 -14.22
C GLY A 99 5.95 -0.92 -13.19
N PHE A 100 5.51 -1.27 -11.97
CA PHE A 100 5.16 -0.33 -10.89
C PHE A 100 5.88 -0.68 -9.58
N PRO A 101 7.21 -0.61 -9.56
CA PRO A 101 7.99 -1.03 -8.40
C PRO A 101 7.75 -0.12 -7.19
N MET A 102 7.47 -0.72 -6.05
CA MET A 102 7.40 -0.01 -4.78
C MET A 102 8.71 -0.09 -4.00
N TYR A 103 9.48 -1.17 -4.20
CA TYR A 103 10.76 -1.39 -3.55
C TYR A 103 11.84 -1.85 -4.54
N ALA A 104 13.09 -1.51 -4.21
CA ALA A 104 14.25 -1.98 -4.93
C ALA A 104 15.44 -2.21 -4.00
N ILE A 105 16.36 -3.09 -4.41
CA ILE A 105 17.63 -3.29 -3.75
C ILE A 105 18.68 -2.51 -4.52
N LEU A 106 19.31 -1.55 -3.84
CA LEU A 106 20.44 -0.78 -4.35
C LEU A 106 21.74 -1.46 -3.90
N PHE A 107 22.56 -1.92 -4.86
CA PHE A 107 23.84 -2.56 -4.57
C PHE A 107 24.96 -1.51 -4.48
N GLY A 108 25.68 -1.55 -3.40
CA GLY A 108 26.85 -0.70 -3.16
C GLY A 108 28.08 -1.10 -4.01
N ARG A 109 29.10 -0.26 -3.96
CA ARG A 109 30.34 -0.44 -4.74
C ARG A 109 31.00 -1.80 -4.48
N LYS A 110 31.15 -2.21 -3.22
CA LYS A 110 31.79 -3.49 -2.88
C LYS A 110 31.09 -4.71 -3.49
N ALA A 111 29.75 -4.75 -3.45
CA ALA A 111 28.99 -5.83 -4.06
C ALA A 111 29.19 -5.88 -5.58
N ARG A 112 29.23 -4.71 -6.23
CA ARG A 112 29.48 -4.61 -7.68
C ARG A 112 30.88 -5.08 -8.07
N GLU A 113 31.91 -4.61 -7.36
CA GLU A 113 33.30 -5.00 -7.60
C GLU A 113 33.51 -6.51 -7.39
N ALA A 114 32.78 -7.12 -6.45
CA ALA A 114 32.80 -8.56 -6.20
C ALA A 114 31.91 -9.38 -7.17
N GLY A 115 31.17 -8.73 -8.06
CA GLY A 115 30.21 -9.41 -8.96
C GLY A 115 28.97 -9.97 -8.26
N HIS A 116 28.70 -9.55 -7.04
CA HIS A 116 27.59 -10.02 -6.21
C HIS A 116 26.34 -9.13 -6.34
N THR A 117 25.96 -8.79 -7.58
CA THR A 117 24.75 -8.04 -7.89
C THR A 117 23.66 -8.96 -8.47
N GLY A 118 22.40 -8.48 -8.45
CA GLY A 118 21.26 -9.27 -8.93
C GLY A 118 20.81 -10.35 -7.93
N VAL A 119 19.86 -11.18 -8.36
CA VAL A 119 19.16 -12.14 -7.48
C VAL A 119 20.13 -13.13 -6.81
N ARG A 120 21.03 -13.73 -7.57
CA ARG A 120 21.97 -14.72 -7.02
C ARG A 120 22.99 -14.12 -6.06
N GLY A 121 23.26 -12.82 -6.18
CA GLY A 121 24.15 -12.08 -5.27
C GLY A 121 23.58 -11.91 -3.88
N LEU A 122 22.27 -12.02 -3.68
CA LEU A 122 21.59 -11.76 -2.40
C LEU A 122 22.12 -12.62 -1.25
N THR A 123 22.57 -13.85 -1.50
CA THR A 123 23.14 -14.74 -0.47
C THR A 123 24.60 -14.41 -0.11
N HIS A 124 25.23 -13.49 -0.84
CA HIS A 124 26.63 -13.11 -0.65
C HIS A 124 26.81 -11.68 -0.11
N VAL A 125 25.70 -10.97 0.13
CA VAL A 125 25.73 -9.57 0.56
C VAL A 125 25.07 -9.40 1.94
N ARG A 126 25.53 -8.38 2.66
CA ARG A 126 24.83 -7.85 3.82
C ARG A 126 23.77 -6.88 3.30
N LEU A 127 22.50 -7.33 3.36
CA LEU A 127 21.36 -6.53 2.89
C LEU A 127 20.82 -5.69 4.05
N GLY A 128 21.02 -4.38 3.98
CA GLY A 128 20.44 -3.43 4.92
C GLY A 128 18.93 -3.32 4.74
N VAL A 129 18.21 -3.28 5.86
CA VAL A 129 16.76 -3.06 5.93
C VAL A 129 16.47 -2.08 7.06
N ALA A 130 15.51 -1.17 6.87
CA ALA A 130 15.10 -0.26 7.93
C ALA A 130 14.33 -0.98 9.06
N ASP A 131 13.55 -2.00 8.69
CA ASP A 131 12.75 -2.82 9.59
C ASP A 131 12.62 -4.23 8.99
N ALA A 132 13.09 -5.22 9.72
CA ALA A 132 13.01 -6.63 9.30
C ALA A 132 11.58 -7.18 9.28
N ASP A 133 10.66 -6.57 10.03
CA ASP A 133 9.24 -6.92 10.08
C ASP A 133 8.42 -6.25 8.94
N ALA A 134 9.03 -5.36 8.12
CA ALA A 134 8.36 -4.67 7.03
C ALA A 134 7.94 -5.61 5.90
N GLY A 135 6.83 -5.30 5.21
CA GLY A 135 6.34 -6.08 4.07
C GLY A 135 7.36 -6.24 2.94
N SER A 136 8.28 -5.29 2.76
CA SER A 136 9.36 -5.40 1.78
C SER A 136 10.31 -6.59 2.02
N THR A 137 10.46 -7.05 3.28
CA THR A 137 11.19 -8.26 3.62
C THR A 137 10.51 -9.52 3.07
N TYR A 138 9.17 -9.55 3.08
CA TYR A 138 8.41 -10.59 2.39
C TYR A 138 8.64 -10.54 0.87
N GLY A 139 8.76 -9.37 0.26
CA GLY A 139 9.13 -9.24 -1.15
C GLY A 139 10.50 -9.89 -1.46
N VAL A 140 11.50 -9.73 -0.59
CA VAL A 140 12.80 -10.43 -0.72
C VAL A 140 12.63 -11.94 -0.58
N PHE A 141 11.79 -12.42 0.34
CA PHE A 141 11.45 -13.84 0.44
C PHE A 141 10.78 -14.36 -0.83
N GLY A 142 9.89 -13.59 -1.46
CA GLY A 142 9.26 -13.94 -2.74
C GLY A 142 10.30 -14.17 -3.84
N ILE A 143 11.31 -13.29 -3.95
CA ILE A 143 12.43 -13.47 -4.87
C ILE A 143 13.21 -14.75 -4.53
N ALA A 144 13.61 -14.92 -3.26
CA ALA A 144 14.35 -16.10 -2.83
C ALA A 144 13.62 -17.40 -3.19
N SER A 145 12.32 -17.46 -2.88
CA SER A 145 11.47 -18.62 -3.19
C SER A 145 11.40 -18.91 -4.68
N ARG A 146 11.23 -17.89 -5.52
CA ARG A 146 11.15 -18.04 -6.98
C ARG A 146 12.43 -18.61 -7.59
N PHE A 147 13.60 -18.26 -7.04
CA PHE A 147 14.90 -18.66 -7.55
C PHE A 147 15.54 -19.82 -6.79
N GLY A 148 14.81 -20.44 -5.85
CA GLY A 148 15.31 -21.57 -5.07
C GLY A 148 16.46 -21.20 -4.13
N LEU A 149 16.52 -19.93 -3.69
CA LEU A 149 17.48 -19.50 -2.69
C LEU A 149 16.92 -19.78 -1.28
N ASP A 150 17.80 -20.20 -0.38
CA ASP A 150 17.44 -20.25 1.03
C ASP A 150 17.38 -18.84 1.60
N PHE A 151 16.17 -18.40 1.97
CA PHE A 151 15.96 -17.08 2.57
C PHE A 151 16.77 -16.91 3.86
N GLY A 152 16.93 -17.98 4.66
CA GLY A 152 17.75 -17.95 5.87
C GLY A 152 19.24 -17.66 5.62
N SER A 153 19.72 -17.86 4.39
CA SER A 153 21.11 -17.53 3.99
C SER A 153 21.28 -16.06 3.60
N ILE A 154 20.18 -15.30 3.41
CA ILE A 154 20.25 -13.87 3.10
C ILE A 154 20.49 -13.10 4.41
N ARG A 155 21.64 -12.46 4.49
CA ARG A 155 22.08 -11.75 5.70
C ARG A 155 21.43 -10.37 5.79
N LEU A 156 20.25 -10.28 6.45
CA LEU A 156 19.60 -9.02 6.75
C LEU A 156 20.33 -8.28 7.89
N VAL A 157 20.51 -6.97 7.71
CA VAL A 157 21.10 -6.06 8.71
C VAL A 157 20.09 -4.94 8.97
N GLU A 158 19.46 -4.97 10.15
CA GLU A 158 18.48 -3.97 10.54
C GLU A 158 19.17 -2.67 10.98
N LEU A 159 18.73 -1.54 10.41
CA LEU A 159 19.37 -0.22 10.59
C LEU A 159 18.40 0.86 11.12
N THR A 160 17.18 0.49 11.47
CA THR A 160 16.16 1.30 12.14
C THR A 160 15.71 2.58 11.41
N SER A 161 16.39 3.01 10.35
CA SER A 161 15.94 4.17 9.55
C SER A 161 16.60 4.19 8.16
N ARG A 162 15.93 4.80 7.21
CA ARG A 162 16.42 4.94 5.83
C ARG A 162 17.67 5.80 5.69
N PRO A 163 17.81 6.95 6.39
CA PRO A 163 19.07 7.70 6.36
C PRO A 163 20.25 6.84 6.81
N ARG A 164 20.05 6.00 7.85
CA ARG A 164 21.09 5.09 8.35
C ARG A 164 21.45 4.00 7.36
N GLU A 165 20.46 3.46 6.60
CA GLU A 165 20.73 2.51 5.51
C GLU A 165 21.63 3.11 4.43
N LEU A 166 21.30 4.32 3.97
CA LEU A 166 22.08 5.01 2.93
C LEU A 166 23.49 5.35 3.42
N GLU A 167 23.63 5.80 4.66
CA GLU A 167 24.91 6.06 5.28
C GLU A 167 25.76 4.79 5.41
N ALA A 168 25.16 3.68 5.87
CA ALA A 168 25.84 2.39 6.00
C ALA A 168 26.27 1.82 4.63
N LEU A 169 25.43 2.01 3.60
CA LEU A 169 25.77 1.63 2.22
C LEU A 169 26.95 2.45 1.70
N ALA A 170 26.93 3.76 1.89
CA ALA A 170 28.01 4.66 1.47
C ALA A 170 29.35 4.33 2.14
N ARG A 171 29.32 3.95 3.44
CA ARG A 171 30.51 3.54 4.20
C ARG A 171 30.93 2.09 3.95
N GLY A 172 30.13 1.30 3.22
CA GLY A 172 30.39 -0.13 2.99
C GLY A 172 30.26 -0.99 4.26
N GLU A 173 29.46 -0.54 5.23
CA GLU A 173 29.04 -1.31 6.40
C GLU A 173 28.00 -2.37 6.03
N ILE A 174 27.19 -2.11 4.99
CA ILE A 174 26.35 -3.04 4.26
C ILE A 174 26.75 -3.06 2.79
N ASP A 175 26.38 -4.11 2.08
CA ASP A 175 26.75 -4.33 0.68
C ASP A 175 25.63 -3.96 -0.28
N ALA A 176 24.38 -4.01 0.20
CA ALA A 176 23.17 -3.59 -0.50
C ALA A 176 22.15 -3.03 0.48
N ALA A 177 21.20 -2.22 0.01
CA ALA A 177 20.12 -1.64 0.82
C ALA A 177 18.75 -1.89 0.17
N LEU A 178 17.76 -2.33 0.95
CA LEU A 178 16.37 -2.53 0.54
C LEU A 178 15.58 -1.24 0.78
N LEU A 179 15.33 -0.49 -0.25
CA LEU A 179 14.77 0.87 -0.18
C LEU A 179 13.41 0.95 -0.88
N PRO A 180 12.51 1.87 -0.47
CA PRO A 180 11.44 2.29 -1.35
C PRO A 180 12.00 2.73 -2.68
N PHE A 181 11.34 2.35 -3.77
CA PHE A 181 11.84 2.61 -5.13
C PHE A 181 12.17 4.08 -5.37
N ALA A 182 11.30 4.99 -4.89
CA ALA A 182 11.55 6.43 -4.98
C ALA A 182 12.87 6.86 -4.30
N THR A 183 13.19 6.30 -3.14
CA THR A 183 14.45 6.57 -2.44
C THR A 183 15.63 5.94 -3.18
N ALA A 184 15.46 4.71 -3.66
CA ALA A 184 16.52 4.02 -4.39
C ALA A 184 16.96 4.80 -5.64
N ILE A 185 16.01 5.23 -6.48
CA ILE A 185 16.33 6.01 -7.71
C ILE A 185 16.90 7.40 -7.42
N ASP A 186 16.49 8.05 -6.33
CA ASP A 186 17.05 9.34 -5.92
C ASP A 186 18.48 9.20 -5.34
N SER A 187 18.85 7.99 -4.91
CA SER A 187 20.16 7.68 -4.31
C SER A 187 21.12 6.99 -5.27
N THR A 188 20.71 6.69 -6.51
CA THR A 188 21.60 6.08 -7.52
C THR A 188 22.59 7.07 -8.09
N HIS A 189 23.81 6.59 -8.34
CA HIS A 189 24.85 7.28 -9.09
C HIS A 189 25.18 6.50 -10.37
N THR A 190 25.95 7.13 -11.28
CA THR A 190 26.39 6.48 -12.51
C THR A 190 27.09 5.16 -12.21
N GLY A 191 26.62 4.07 -12.82
CA GLY A 191 27.17 2.72 -12.63
C GLY A 191 26.57 1.94 -11.46
N ASP A 192 25.62 2.50 -10.70
CA ASP A 192 24.93 1.75 -9.65
C ASP A 192 24.00 0.69 -10.22
N THR A 193 23.90 -0.45 -9.51
CA THR A 193 22.99 -1.54 -9.87
C THR A 193 21.76 -1.51 -8.98
N LEU A 194 20.60 -1.51 -9.61
CA LEU A 194 19.30 -1.52 -8.94
C LEU A 194 18.52 -2.77 -9.34
N LEU A 195 18.01 -3.53 -8.35
CA LEU A 195 17.14 -4.66 -8.55
C LEU A 195 15.75 -4.29 -8.03
N ARG A 196 14.77 -4.12 -8.92
CA ARG A 196 13.38 -3.87 -8.56
C ARG A 196 12.72 -5.18 -8.14
N LEU A 197 12.05 -5.20 -6.99
CA LEU A 197 11.39 -6.41 -6.49
C LEU A 197 10.28 -6.86 -7.43
N SER A 198 9.52 -5.92 -7.97
CA SER A 198 8.40 -6.17 -8.90
C SER A 198 8.75 -6.91 -10.19
N ASP A 199 10.03 -6.92 -10.58
CA ASP A 199 10.46 -7.68 -11.76
C ASP A 199 10.50 -9.20 -11.47
N PHE A 200 10.45 -9.60 -10.20
CA PHE A 200 10.65 -10.97 -9.76
C PHE A 200 9.54 -11.52 -8.87
N THR A 201 8.84 -10.68 -8.15
CA THR A 201 7.75 -11.08 -7.25
C THR A 201 6.66 -10.02 -7.26
N LEU A 202 5.42 -10.47 -7.08
CA LEU A 202 4.24 -9.61 -6.95
C LEU A 202 3.64 -9.87 -5.58
N TRP A 203 3.19 -8.81 -4.89
CA TRP A 203 2.65 -8.96 -3.54
C TRP A 203 1.79 -7.78 -3.11
N GLN A 204 0.82 -8.06 -2.23
CA GLN A 204 -0.05 -7.06 -1.64
C GLN A 204 0.72 -6.22 -0.64
N GLN A 205 0.86 -4.92 -0.90
CA GLN A 205 1.63 -4.01 -0.04
C GLN A 205 0.77 -3.22 0.92
N GLY A 206 -0.32 -2.63 0.43
CA GLY A 206 -1.19 -1.78 1.22
C GLY A 206 -2.64 -2.26 1.23
N VAL A 207 -3.31 -2.02 2.34
CA VAL A 207 -4.68 -2.48 2.57
C VAL A 207 -5.56 -1.37 3.13
N VAL A 208 -6.87 -1.50 2.90
CA VAL A 208 -7.94 -0.76 3.55
C VAL A 208 -8.55 -1.66 4.59
N PHE A 209 -8.77 -1.17 5.81
CA PHE A 209 -9.27 -1.98 6.91
C PHE A 209 -10.18 -1.21 7.87
N ALA A 210 -11.01 -1.95 8.61
CA ALA A 210 -11.94 -1.40 9.58
C ALA A 210 -12.12 -2.35 10.78
N THR A 211 -12.82 -1.90 11.82
CA THR A 211 -13.25 -2.77 12.92
C THR A 211 -14.51 -3.56 12.53
N PRO A 212 -14.75 -4.77 13.10
CA PRO A 212 -16.02 -5.48 12.95
C PRO A 212 -17.23 -4.63 13.33
N GLY A 213 -17.10 -3.78 14.37
CA GLY A 213 -18.18 -2.91 14.81
C GLY A 213 -18.58 -1.87 13.74
N ASN A 214 -17.61 -1.32 12.98
CA ASN A 214 -17.92 -0.45 11.84
C ASN A 214 -18.54 -1.24 10.68
N ILE A 215 -18.03 -2.45 10.40
CA ILE A 215 -18.51 -3.29 9.31
C ILE A 215 -19.95 -3.76 9.54
N THR A 216 -20.28 -4.26 10.74
CA THR A 216 -21.60 -4.78 11.03
C THR A 216 -22.60 -3.71 11.45
N GLY A 217 -22.17 -2.80 12.35
CA GLY A 217 -23.06 -1.77 12.91
C GLY A 217 -23.30 -0.57 11.98
N ARG A 218 -22.44 -0.37 10.96
CA ARG A 218 -22.52 0.75 10.00
C ARG A 218 -22.22 0.29 8.58
N ARG A 219 -22.71 -0.89 8.21
CA ARG A 219 -22.40 -1.54 6.95
C ARG A 219 -22.68 -0.63 5.74
N ASP A 220 -23.84 0.02 5.70
CA ASP A 220 -24.19 0.96 4.61
C ASP A 220 -23.14 2.07 4.44
N ARG A 221 -22.60 2.60 5.54
CA ARG A 221 -21.55 3.62 5.48
C ARG A 221 -20.25 3.07 4.89
N VAL A 222 -19.86 1.84 5.26
CA VAL A 222 -18.66 1.19 4.69
C VAL A 222 -18.88 0.88 3.21
N GLU A 223 -20.05 0.43 2.80
CA GLU A 223 -20.40 0.20 1.38
C GLU A 223 -20.35 1.49 0.56
N ARG A 224 -20.90 2.60 1.08
CA ARG A 224 -20.82 3.92 0.44
C ARG A 224 -19.37 4.41 0.35
N PHE A 225 -18.56 4.20 1.39
CA PHE A 225 -17.15 4.47 1.37
C PHE A 225 -16.46 3.67 0.26
N MET A 226 -16.72 2.37 0.17
CA MET A 226 -16.11 1.49 -0.84
C MET A 226 -16.51 1.90 -2.26
N ARG A 227 -17.77 2.23 -2.53
CA ARG A 227 -18.19 2.73 -3.86
C ARG A 227 -17.45 4.03 -4.25
N ALA A 228 -17.33 4.97 -3.32
CA ALA A 228 -16.56 6.20 -3.56
C ALA A 228 -15.07 5.92 -3.82
N TYR A 229 -14.47 5.04 -3.01
CA TYR A 229 -13.06 4.65 -3.13
C TYR A 229 -12.79 3.91 -4.45
N GLN A 230 -13.62 2.94 -4.83
CA GLN A 230 -13.51 2.21 -6.10
C GLN A 230 -13.63 3.12 -7.34
N ARG A 231 -14.40 4.18 -7.27
CA ARG A 231 -14.39 5.21 -8.32
C ARG A 231 -13.05 5.94 -8.39
N GLY A 232 -12.44 6.21 -7.25
CA GLY A 232 -11.11 6.81 -7.17
C GLY A 232 -10.01 5.89 -7.71
N THR A 233 -10.08 4.56 -7.43
CA THR A 233 -9.14 3.59 -8.01
C THR A 233 -9.31 3.46 -9.51
N ALA A 234 -10.56 3.46 -10.01
CA ALA A 234 -10.84 3.41 -11.44
C ALA A 234 -10.30 4.65 -12.17
N ASP A 235 -10.48 5.84 -11.60
CA ASP A 235 -9.93 7.08 -12.16
C ASP A 235 -8.40 7.11 -12.10
N TYR A 236 -7.79 6.60 -11.03
CA TYR A 236 -6.34 6.49 -10.95
C TYR A 236 -5.81 5.56 -12.04
N GLN A 237 -6.41 4.38 -12.23
CA GLN A 237 -6.07 3.45 -13.31
C GLN A 237 -6.14 4.13 -14.68
N LEU A 238 -7.27 4.76 -14.98
CA LEU A 238 -7.50 5.43 -16.26
C LEU A 238 -6.49 6.54 -16.55
N ASN A 239 -6.10 7.29 -15.53
CA ASN A 239 -5.26 8.48 -15.73
C ASN A 239 -3.76 8.21 -15.58
N PHE A 240 -3.33 7.19 -14.79
CA PHE A 240 -1.93 6.97 -14.45
C PHE A 240 -1.37 5.61 -14.88
N LEU A 241 -2.21 4.60 -15.11
CA LEU A 241 -1.78 3.22 -15.36
C LEU A 241 -2.27 2.69 -16.70
N HIS A 242 -2.66 3.56 -17.62
CA HIS A 242 -3.07 3.17 -18.96
C HIS A 242 -1.87 3.21 -19.93
N TYR A 243 -1.66 2.13 -20.66
CA TYR A 243 -0.59 1.96 -21.65
C TYR A 243 -1.19 1.41 -22.93
N ASP A 244 -0.62 1.77 -24.08
CA ASP A 244 -0.99 1.19 -25.37
C ASP A 244 -0.34 -0.19 -25.60
N ASP A 245 -0.63 -0.78 -26.75
CA ASP A 245 -0.07 -2.10 -27.14
C ASP A 245 1.46 -2.07 -27.35
N ALA A 246 2.05 -0.90 -27.56
CA ALA A 246 3.50 -0.69 -27.65
C ALA A 246 4.16 -0.54 -26.28
N GLY A 247 3.38 -0.41 -25.21
CA GLY A 247 3.84 -0.18 -23.85
C GLY A 247 4.10 1.30 -23.54
N ASP A 248 3.61 2.23 -24.38
CA ASP A 248 3.72 3.66 -24.14
C ASP A 248 2.60 4.16 -23.22
N PHE A 249 2.97 4.98 -22.24
CA PHE A 249 2.01 5.55 -21.30
C PHE A 249 1.05 6.52 -21.98
N ILE A 250 -0.25 6.30 -21.81
CA ILE A 250 -1.32 7.18 -22.30
C ILE A 250 -1.93 7.93 -21.11
N PRO A 251 -1.67 9.23 -20.94
CA PRO A 251 -2.32 10.03 -19.92
C PRO A 251 -3.84 10.07 -20.13
N GLY A 252 -4.60 9.81 -19.06
CA GLY A 252 -6.05 9.94 -19.12
C GLY A 252 -6.51 11.41 -19.09
N PRO A 253 -7.82 11.65 -19.30
CA PRO A 253 -8.37 12.99 -19.50
C PRO A 253 -8.24 13.94 -18.29
N GLN A 254 -8.00 13.44 -17.12
CA GLN A 254 -7.82 14.22 -15.88
C GLN A 254 -6.39 14.13 -15.31
N TYR A 255 -5.43 13.63 -16.10
CA TYR A 255 -4.07 13.34 -15.65
C TYR A 255 -3.42 14.52 -14.91
N ASP A 256 -3.32 15.69 -15.54
CA ASP A 256 -2.65 16.86 -14.96
C ASP A 256 -3.33 17.32 -13.67
N ARG A 257 -4.66 17.37 -13.66
CA ARG A 257 -5.44 17.75 -12.49
C ARG A 257 -5.18 16.79 -11.30
N TYR A 258 -5.20 15.49 -11.58
CA TYR A 258 -5.02 14.49 -10.52
C TYR A 258 -3.54 14.37 -10.10
N LEU A 259 -2.62 14.58 -11.02
CA LEU A 259 -1.19 14.70 -10.71
C LEU A 259 -0.94 15.80 -9.67
N ASP A 260 -1.51 16.96 -9.87
CA ASP A 260 -1.45 18.10 -8.94
C ASP A 260 -2.11 17.78 -7.59
N VAL A 261 -3.26 17.11 -7.59
CA VAL A 261 -3.97 16.71 -6.37
C VAL A 261 -3.10 15.77 -5.56
N ILE A 262 -2.57 14.70 -6.17
CA ILE A 262 -1.76 13.71 -5.48
C ILE A 262 -0.46 14.33 -4.98
N ALA A 263 0.24 15.11 -5.82
CA ALA A 263 1.50 15.75 -5.46
C ALA A 263 1.35 16.65 -4.21
N ARG A 264 0.29 17.49 -4.19
CA ARG A 264 -0.02 18.34 -3.04
C ARG A 264 -0.37 17.54 -1.78
N GLN A 265 -1.24 16.54 -1.90
CA GLN A 265 -1.68 15.75 -0.74
C GLN A 265 -0.56 14.89 -0.16
N ALA A 266 0.28 14.30 -1.01
CA ALA A 266 1.40 13.46 -0.61
C ALA A 266 2.67 14.25 -0.24
N HIS A 267 2.72 15.58 -0.47
CA HIS A 267 3.89 16.43 -0.30
C HIS A 267 5.11 15.95 -1.11
N VAL A 268 4.89 15.56 -2.36
CA VAL A 268 5.93 15.16 -3.31
C VAL A 268 5.88 16.04 -4.56
N THR A 269 6.97 16.07 -5.32
CA THR A 269 6.97 16.76 -6.63
C THR A 269 6.23 15.93 -7.68
N ALA A 270 5.61 16.59 -8.66
CA ALA A 270 5.00 15.92 -9.81
C ALA A 270 6.02 15.02 -10.55
N ALA A 271 7.25 15.51 -10.75
CA ALA A 271 8.32 14.75 -11.40
C ALA A 271 8.65 13.43 -10.66
N ARG A 272 8.66 13.47 -9.32
CA ARG A 272 8.86 12.25 -8.51
C ARG A 272 7.68 11.30 -8.68
N LEU A 273 6.44 11.81 -8.58
CA LEU A 273 5.23 11.00 -8.73
C LEU A 273 5.17 10.29 -10.07
N ILE A 274 5.49 10.98 -11.17
CA ILE A 274 5.54 10.40 -12.52
C ILE A 274 6.51 9.20 -12.60
N ARG A 275 7.66 9.30 -11.95
CA ARG A 275 8.70 8.26 -11.96
C ARG A 275 8.40 7.09 -11.01
N THR A 276 7.49 7.26 -10.05
CA THR A 276 7.24 6.30 -8.95
C THR A 276 5.75 6.02 -8.77
N LYS A 277 5.02 5.93 -9.89
CA LYS A 277 3.61 5.53 -9.88
C LYS A 277 3.49 4.15 -9.23
N THR A 278 2.49 3.97 -8.37
CA THR A 278 2.20 2.70 -7.72
C THR A 278 1.00 2.03 -8.40
N TYR A 279 0.97 0.72 -8.38
CA TYR A 279 -0.20 -0.01 -8.89
C TYR A 279 -1.29 -0.07 -7.82
N CYS A 280 -2.53 0.17 -8.24
CA CYS A 280 -3.73 -0.18 -7.48
C CYS A 280 -4.69 -0.95 -8.39
N ASP A 281 -5.39 -1.94 -7.86
CA ASP A 281 -6.47 -2.62 -8.62
C ASP A 281 -7.62 -1.64 -8.90
N ARG A 282 -8.20 -1.72 -10.09
CA ARG A 282 -9.27 -0.83 -10.56
C ARG A 282 -10.51 -0.82 -9.66
N ARG A 283 -10.82 -1.97 -9.04
CA ARG A 283 -11.97 -2.18 -8.15
C ARG A 283 -11.55 -2.31 -6.68
N ALA A 284 -10.28 -2.01 -6.38
CA ALA A 284 -9.67 -2.23 -5.08
C ALA A 284 -9.70 -3.71 -4.63
N ASN A 285 -9.67 -4.66 -5.58
CA ASN A 285 -9.61 -6.08 -5.27
C ASN A 285 -8.32 -6.40 -4.54
N LEU A 286 -8.42 -7.30 -3.58
CA LEU A 286 -7.34 -7.77 -2.73
C LEU A 286 -6.92 -9.19 -3.16
N ASP A 287 -5.62 -9.46 -3.27
CA ASP A 287 -5.11 -10.82 -3.39
C ASP A 287 -5.12 -11.51 -2.01
N ALA A 288 -6.23 -12.19 -1.72
CA ALA A 288 -6.40 -12.93 -0.46
C ALA A 288 -5.41 -14.10 -0.34
N GLY A 289 -5.03 -14.71 -1.47
CA GLY A 289 -4.04 -15.79 -1.50
C GLY A 289 -2.64 -15.29 -1.15
N ASP A 290 -2.30 -14.06 -1.55
CA ASP A 290 -1.03 -13.46 -1.14
C ASP A 290 -1.05 -13.08 0.35
N ILE A 291 -2.16 -12.55 0.88
CA ILE A 291 -2.28 -12.31 2.33
C ILE A 291 -2.05 -13.61 3.13
N GLU A 292 -2.61 -14.73 2.67
CA GLU A 292 -2.38 -16.03 3.31
C GLU A 292 -0.90 -16.44 3.28
N LYS A 293 -0.23 -16.25 2.14
CA LYS A 293 1.22 -16.53 2.00
C LYS A 293 2.05 -15.64 2.92
N GLN A 294 1.70 -14.36 3.07
CA GLN A 294 2.36 -13.42 3.97
C GLN A 294 2.20 -13.84 5.45
N VAL A 295 0.98 -14.18 5.88
CA VAL A 295 0.72 -14.69 7.24
C VAL A 295 1.58 -15.93 7.52
N LYS A 296 1.58 -16.94 6.62
CA LYS A 296 2.41 -18.13 6.73
C LYS A 296 3.91 -17.83 6.75
N PHE A 297 4.36 -16.85 5.97
CA PHE A 297 5.76 -16.40 6.00
C PHE A 297 6.14 -15.88 7.37
N TRP A 298 5.37 -14.94 7.93
CA TRP A 298 5.67 -14.35 9.23
C TRP A 298 5.59 -15.35 10.39
N GLN A 299 4.70 -16.34 10.31
CA GLN A 299 4.63 -17.45 11.24
C GLN A 299 5.92 -18.30 11.20
N ARG A 300 6.39 -18.66 10.01
CA ARG A 300 7.66 -19.41 9.85
C ARG A 300 8.88 -18.63 10.32
N GLN A 301 8.85 -17.29 10.23
CA GLN A 301 9.90 -16.43 10.76
C GLN A 301 9.81 -16.22 12.29
N GLY A 302 8.82 -16.80 12.97
CA GLY A 302 8.58 -16.59 14.41
C GLY A 302 8.14 -15.15 14.74
N ARG A 303 7.66 -14.40 13.75
CA ARG A 303 7.23 -12.99 13.88
C ARG A 303 5.72 -12.84 14.05
N LEU A 304 4.96 -13.91 13.87
CA LEU A 304 3.51 -13.96 14.02
C LEU A 304 3.11 -15.25 14.70
N ASP A 305 2.12 -15.18 15.60
CA ASP A 305 1.59 -16.34 16.31
C ASP A 305 1.07 -17.40 15.31
N PRO A 306 1.42 -18.69 15.46
CA PRO A 306 0.92 -19.75 14.59
C PRO A 306 -0.60 -19.92 14.57
N GLY A 307 -1.30 -19.45 15.60
CA GLY A 307 -2.76 -19.48 15.70
C GLY A 307 -3.48 -18.39 14.87
N VAL A 308 -2.76 -17.42 14.30
CA VAL A 308 -3.38 -16.40 13.44
C VAL A 308 -3.81 -17.03 12.12
N VAL A 309 -5.10 -16.94 11.81
CA VAL A 309 -5.68 -17.44 10.56
C VAL A 309 -5.93 -16.27 9.61
N ALA A 310 -5.37 -16.31 8.39
CA ALA A 310 -5.50 -15.21 7.42
C ALA A 310 -6.98 -14.89 7.10
N ALA A 311 -7.83 -15.89 6.96
CA ALA A 311 -9.27 -15.70 6.70
C ALA A 311 -9.96 -14.89 7.81
N ASP A 312 -9.49 -14.99 9.06
CA ASP A 312 -10.04 -14.21 10.18
C ASP A 312 -9.67 -12.72 10.11
N LEU A 313 -8.69 -12.37 9.30
CA LEU A 313 -8.28 -10.99 9.05
C LEU A 313 -9.00 -10.34 7.87
N LEU A 314 -9.81 -11.10 7.11
CA LEU A 314 -10.41 -10.65 5.86
C LEU A 314 -11.94 -10.48 6.00
N ASP A 315 -12.47 -9.47 5.31
CA ASP A 315 -13.89 -9.37 4.95
C ASP A 315 -13.97 -8.88 3.50
N LEU A 316 -14.07 -9.82 2.57
CA LEU A 316 -14.06 -9.54 1.13
C LEU A 316 -15.45 -9.18 0.56
N SER A 317 -16.47 -9.07 1.42
CA SER A 317 -17.85 -8.79 0.99
C SER A 317 -18.06 -7.39 0.37
N PHE A 318 -17.03 -6.54 0.38
CA PHE A 318 -17.05 -5.19 -0.19
C PHE A 318 -16.34 -5.08 -1.56
N ILE A 319 -15.70 -6.15 -2.00
CA ILE A 319 -15.00 -6.24 -3.29
C ILE A 319 -15.61 -7.38 -4.12
N GLY A 320 -15.43 -7.33 -5.44
CA GLY A 320 -15.99 -8.35 -6.32
C GLY A 320 -15.28 -9.70 -6.18
N ASP A 321 -15.97 -10.81 -6.48
CA ASP A 321 -15.34 -12.12 -6.58
C ASP A 321 -14.29 -12.10 -7.71
N GLU A 322 -13.06 -12.57 -7.43
CA GLU A 322 -11.98 -12.70 -8.42
C GLU A 322 -12.34 -13.62 -9.60
N ALA A 323 -13.37 -14.46 -9.45
CA ALA A 323 -13.83 -15.42 -10.48
C ALA A 323 -14.40 -14.78 -11.75
N SER A 324 -14.56 -13.45 -11.82
CA SER A 324 -15.17 -12.72 -12.94
C SER A 324 -14.24 -11.77 -13.67
N ALA A 325 -12.92 -11.78 -13.44
CA ALA A 325 -11.97 -11.02 -14.22
C ALA A 325 -11.58 -11.82 -15.47
N PRO A 326 -11.80 -11.32 -16.70
CA PRO A 326 -11.19 -11.90 -17.90
C PRO A 326 -9.67 -11.70 -17.79
N GLN A 327 -8.94 -12.79 -18.05
CA GLN A 327 -7.47 -12.84 -18.15
C GLN A 327 -6.98 -12.01 -19.33
#